data_aaa11e64ed296f36e49c54839e3c85a4
#
_entry.id   aaa11e64ed296f36e49c54839e3c85a4
#
_cell.length_a   1.000
_cell.length_b   1.000
_cell.length_c   1.000
_cell.angle_alpha   90.00
_cell.angle_beta   90.00
_cell.angle_gamma   90.00
#
_symmetry.space_group_name_H-M   'P 1'
#
loop_
_entity.id
_entity.type
_entity.pdbx_description
1 polymer ?
#
loop_
_entity_poly.entity_id
_entity_poly.type
_entity_poly.pdbx_seq_one_letter_code
_entity_poly.pdbx_strand_id
1 'polypeptide(L)'
;MGQAFPPADPGGVSPSRPDSAKTDSSPQDAPYPMQGRNSATDHRFTFHASRFTVPGRGARATPAAFFSNLLISWLWLGPHALSAKGQSGSPGIPPENAAAYIYAVIKADRTLYTTDIVDQLQAKGVTPASEHWEQENALMLPAQFLQHSGKLATENGSGIRYRLIGLWPIYRRNAPASDLERNALESLRKNPDLPVTGIVTSGRKQYFQAIYPDLGVSQACLDCHNGHLLSPKRDFKLNDVMGGIAITLPLE
;
A
#
# COMPACT_ATOMS: atom_id res chain seq x y z
N MET A 1 9.97 27.77 65.24
CA MET A 1 10.06 26.45 65.87
C MET A 1 10.51 25.48 64.82
N GLY A 2 11.83 25.15 64.88
CA GLY A 2 12.46 24.26 63.95
C GLY A 2 12.26 22.79 64.32
N GLN A 3 12.11 21.94 63.35
CA GLN A 3 12.30 20.50 63.54
C GLN A 3 13.48 20.05 62.66
N ALA A 4 14.48 19.48 63.34
CA ALA A 4 15.70 19.00 62.79
C ALA A 4 15.55 17.64 62.09
N PHE A 5 16.32 17.46 60.99
CA PHE A 5 16.52 16.15 60.33
C PHE A 5 17.54 15.34 61.14
N PRO A 6 17.35 14.02 61.25
CA PRO A 6 18.37 13.13 61.83
C PRO A 6 19.44 12.77 60.76
N PRO A 7 20.65 12.40 61.19
CA PRO A 7 21.81 12.18 60.29
C PRO A 7 21.79 10.81 59.63
N ALA A 8 22.46 10.76 58.45
CA ALA A 8 22.66 9.58 57.61
C ALA A 8 23.61 8.56 58.29
N ASP A 9 23.24 7.30 58.17
CA ASP A 9 24.07 6.13 58.61
C ASP A 9 24.99 5.71 57.47
N PRO A 10 26.30 5.56 57.67
CA PRO A 10 27.21 5.05 56.68
C PRO A 10 27.57 3.59 56.94
N GLY A 11 27.05 2.67 56.16
CA GLY A 11 27.54 1.30 56.23
C GLY A 11 26.57 0.29 55.61
N GLY A 12 26.98 -0.28 54.49
CA GLY A 12 26.28 -1.50 54.02
C GLY A 12 26.50 -1.86 52.57
N VAL A 13 27.61 -2.50 52.30
CA VAL A 13 27.79 -3.66 51.39
C VAL A 13 26.97 -3.66 50.06
N SER A 14 27.68 -3.45 48.97
CA SER A 14 27.26 -3.82 47.60
C SER A 14 27.00 -5.31 47.44
N PRO A 15 25.89 -5.74 46.89
CA PRO A 15 25.81 -7.04 46.25
C PRO A 15 26.10 -6.92 44.75
N SER A 16 27.00 -7.80 44.33
CA SER A 16 27.46 -8.10 42.97
C SER A 16 26.30 -8.28 41.97
N ARG A 17 26.46 -7.62 40.81
CA ARG A 17 25.68 -7.89 39.57
C ARG A 17 25.90 -9.34 39.13
N PRO A 18 24.86 -10.04 38.72
CA PRO A 18 25.02 -11.13 37.76
C PRO A 18 24.88 -10.58 36.36
N ASP A 19 25.93 -10.73 35.55
CA ASP A 19 25.91 -10.67 34.11
C ASP A 19 24.94 -11.75 33.57
N SER A 20 23.89 -11.34 32.90
CA SER A 20 23.23 -12.16 31.91
C SER A 20 22.60 -11.24 30.86
N ALA A 21 23.36 -11.06 29.78
CA ALA A 21 22.86 -10.59 28.53
C ALA A 21 21.75 -11.55 28.05
N LYS A 22 20.51 -11.25 28.33
CA LYS A 22 19.38 -11.82 27.61
C LYS A 22 19.19 -10.97 26.36
N THR A 23 19.66 -11.51 25.23
CA THR A 23 19.21 -11.13 23.91
C THR A 23 17.70 -11.36 23.86
N ASP A 24 16.96 -10.29 23.87
CA ASP A 24 15.52 -10.27 23.62
C ASP A 24 15.29 -10.50 22.12
N SER A 25 15.31 -11.76 21.71
CA SER A 25 14.84 -12.22 20.42
C SER A 25 13.32 -12.33 20.50
N SER A 26 12.66 -11.24 20.09
CA SER A 26 11.22 -11.23 19.84
C SER A 26 10.84 -12.36 18.88
N PRO A 27 9.76 -13.14 19.15
CA PRO A 27 9.37 -14.30 18.33
C PRO A 27 8.78 -13.97 16.96
N GLN A 28 8.99 -12.75 16.41
CA GLN A 28 8.35 -12.29 15.18
C GLN A 28 9.02 -12.74 13.88
N ASP A 29 10.14 -13.49 13.93
CA ASP A 29 10.90 -13.90 12.73
C ASP A 29 10.84 -15.42 12.44
N ALA A 30 9.95 -16.18 13.05
CA ALA A 30 9.79 -17.59 12.72
C ALA A 30 9.04 -17.73 11.36
N PRO A 31 9.60 -18.48 10.39
CA PRO A 31 8.89 -18.75 9.14
C PRO A 31 7.67 -19.62 9.41
N TYR A 32 6.51 -19.18 8.90
CA TYR A 32 5.26 -19.94 8.94
C TYR A 32 5.44 -21.32 8.31
N PRO A 33 5.09 -22.43 8.98
CA PRO A 33 5.02 -23.72 8.35
C PRO A 33 3.84 -23.75 7.38
N MET A 34 4.14 -23.86 6.08
CA MET A 34 3.14 -24.15 5.05
C MET A 34 2.59 -25.56 5.31
N GLN A 35 1.48 -25.68 6.05
CA GLN A 35 0.72 -26.92 6.09
C GLN A 35 0.02 -27.11 4.74
N GLY A 36 0.59 -28.01 3.94
CA GLY A 36 -0.02 -28.48 2.71
C GLY A 36 -1.39 -29.10 2.99
N ARG A 37 -2.44 -28.41 2.59
CA ARG A 37 -3.78 -28.96 2.55
C ARG A 37 -4.02 -29.48 1.15
N ASN A 38 -3.71 -30.78 0.94
CA ASN A 38 -4.21 -31.55 -0.18
C ASN A 38 -5.71 -31.80 0.05
N SER A 39 -6.53 -31.12 -0.69
CA SER A 39 -7.90 -31.50 -0.95
C SER A 39 -8.28 -30.92 -2.30
N ALA A 40 -8.09 -31.74 -3.33
CA ALA A 40 -8.60 -31.49 -4.66
C ALA A 40 -10.13 -31.59 -4.61
N THR A 41 -10.80 -30.47 -4.63
CA THR A 41 -12.20 -30.38 -5.03
C THR A 41 -12.24 -29.49 -6.27
N ASP A 42 -12.36 -30.20 -7.40
CA ASP A 42 -12.42 -29.64 -8.75
C ASP A 42 -13.75 -28.88 -8.93
N HIS A 43 -13.74 -27.60 -8.64
CA HIS A 43 -14.81 -26.67 -9.06
C HIS A 43 -14.43 -26.05 -10.40
N ARG A 44 -14.85 -26.73 -11.48
CA ARG A 44 -14.83 -26.13 -12.82
C ARG A 44 -15.69 -24.88 -12.84
N PHE A 45 -15.04 -23.74 -12.78
CA PHE A 45 -15.64 -22.47 -13.15
C PHE A 45 -15.78 -22.41 -14.68
N THR A 46 -17.00 -22.59 -15.15
CA THR A 46 -17.32 -22.41 -16.58
C THR A 46 -17.46 -20.90 -16.84
N PHE A 47 -16.45 -20.33 -17.48
CA PHE A 47 -16.57 -18.96 -17.98
C PHE A 47 -17.50 -18.94 -19.19
N HIS A 48 -18.69 -18.36 -19.05
CA HIS A 48 -19.54 -17.98 -20.17
C HIS A 48 -18.91 -16.75 -20.86
N ALA A 49 -18.23 -16.99 -21.97
CA ALA A 49 -17.79 -15.91 -22.84
C ALA A 49 -19.01 -15.34 -23.59
N SER A 50 -19.52 -14.22 -23.12
CA SER A 50 -20.51 -13.43 -23.87
C SER A 50 -19.80 -12.79 -25.07
N ARG A 51 -20.11 -13.29 -26.26
CA ARG A 51 -19.67 -12.69 -27.53
C ARG A 51 -20.36 -11.35 -27.69
N PHE A 52 -19.60 -10.27 -27.55
CA PHE A 52 -20.02 -8.95 -28.03
C PHE A 52 -19.93 -8.94 -29.56
N THR A 53 -21.08 -8.93 -30.23
CA THR A 53 -21.19 -8.70 -31.67
C THR A 53 -21.21 -7.20 -31.92
N VAL A 54 -20.17 -6.71 -32.60
CA VAL A 54 -20.11 -5.31 -33.09
C VAL A 54 -20.92 -5.24 -34.40
N PRO A 55 -21.92 -4.36 -34.53
CA PRO A 55 -22.64 -4.21 -35.80
C PRO A 55 -21.73 -3.50 -36.82
N GLY A 56 -21.52 -4.18 -37.95
CA GLY A 56 -20.82 -3.66 -39.11
C GLY A 56 -21.59 -2.51 -39.77
N ARG A 57 -20.89 -1.40 -39.99
CA ARG A 57 -21.39 -0.34 -40.87
C ARG A 57 -21.06 -0.66 -42.30
N GLY A 58 -22.12 -0.79 -43.11
CA GLY A 58 -22.13 -1.09 -44.53
C GLY A 58 -21.36 -0.10 -45.38
N ALA A 59 -20.64 -0.69 -46.32
CA ALA A 59 -20.02 -0.03 -47.44
C ALA A 59 -21.08 0.48 -48.44
N ARG A 60 -20.93 1.66 -48.94
CA ARG A 60 -21.54 2.09 -50.23
C ARG A 60 -20.45 2.54 -51.15
N ALA A 61 -20.40 1.84 -52.31
CA ALA A 61 -19.54 2.05 -53.42
C ALA A 61 -20.02 3.14 -54.38
N THR A 62 -19.08 3.88 -54.93
CA THR A 62 -18.82 4.27 -56.35
C THR A 62 -19.78 5.27 -57.02
N PRO A 63 -19.45 5.92 -58.20
CA PRO A 63 -18.30 5.69 -59.10
C PRO A 63 -17.63 6.92 -59.75
N ALA A 64 -16.54 6.66 -60.46
CA ALA A 64 -16.15 7.11 -61.78
C ALA A 64 -15.59 8.52 -62.06
N ALA A 65 -14.35 8.47 -62.46
CA ALA A 65 -13.74 9.03 -63.65
C ALA A 65 -13.71 10.56 -63.88
N PHE A 66 -12.46 11.07 -64.03
CA PHE A 66 -12.09 11.85 -65.21
C PHE A 66 -10.57 11.93 -65.37
N PHE A 67 -10.12 11.63 -66.58
CA PHE A 67 -8.75 11.78 -67.07
C PHE A 67 -8.33 13.27 -67.11
N SER A 68 -7.09 13.56 -66.75
CA SER A 68 -6.36 14.59 -67.47
C SER A 68 -4.85 14.45 -67.23
N ASN A 69 -4.16 14.22 -68.32
CA ASN A 69 -2.72 14.26 -68.49
C ASN A 69 -2.16 15.65 -68.17
N LEU A 70 -1.12 15.74 -67.40
CA LEU A 70 -0.11 16.80 -67.54
C LEU A 70 1.24 16.24 -67.10
N LEU A 71 2.09 16.05 -68.11
CA LEU A 71 3.53 15.91 -68.02
C LEU A 71 4.13 17.15 -67.36
N ILE A 72 4.98 17.04 -66.41
CA ILE A 72 6.13 17.97 -66.18
C ILE A 72 7.09 17.38 -65.15
N SER A 73 8.32 17.24 -65.58
CA SER A 73 9.61 17.45 -64.92
C SER A 73 10.06 16.52 -63.79
N TRP A 74 10.96 15.69 -64.20
CA TRP A 74 11.98 15.04 -63.38
C TRP A 74 12.78 16.07 -62.60
N LEU A 75 12.66 16.07 -61.29
CA LEU A 75 13.69 16.57 -60.39
C LEU A 75 14.14 15.41 -59.51
N TRP A 76 15.36 14.99 -59.71
CA TRP A 76 16.07 14.05 -58.87
C TRP A 76 16.17 14.66 -57.43
N LEU A 77 15.33 14.27 -56.48
CA LEU A 77 15.64 14.30 -55.07
C LEU A 77 15.90 12.88 -54.61
N GLY A 78 17.16 12.62 -54.23
CA GLY A 78 17.59 11.34 -53.71
C GLY A 78 16.75 10.88 -52.50
N PRO A 79 16.64 9.57 -52.28
CA PRO A 79 15.92 9.05 -51.14
C PRO A 79 16.71 9.35 -49.86
N HIS A 80 16.38 10.44 -49.16
CA HIS A 80 16.71 10.54 -47.75
C HIS A 80 15.82 9.52 -47.03
N ALA A 81 16.36 8.30 -46.91
CA ALA A 81 15.82 7.32 -46.00
C ALA A 81 15.96 7.89 -44.57
N LEU A 82 14.95 8.63 -44.15
CA LEU A 82 14.71 8.89 -42.74
C LEU A 82 14.45 7.51 -42.11
N SER A 83 15.54 6.92 -41.59
CA SER A 83 15.48 5.75 -40.74
C SER A 83 14.75 6.19 -39.46
N ALA A 84 13.44 6.20 -39.49
CA ALA A 84 12.64 6.21 -38.30
C ALA A 84 12.99 4.91 -37.56
N LYS A 85 13.92 4.99 -36.61
CA LYS A 85 14.06 3.98 -35.56
C LYS A 85 12.71 3.90 -34.87
N GLY A 86 11.85 3.04 -35.39
CA GLY A 86 10.61 2.69 -34.71
C GLY A 86 10.99 2.06 -33.39
N GLN A 87 10.83 2.82 -32.30
CA GLN A 87 10.68 2.25 -30.98
C GLN A 87 9.35 1.51 -30.98
N SER A 88 9.36 0.28 -31.45
CA SER A 88 8.25 -0.67 -31.28
C SER A 88 8.32 -1.30 -29.88
N GLY A 89 8.37 -0.47 -28.86
CA GLY A 89 8.03 -0.89 -27.50
C GLY A 89 6.55 -0.60 -27.32
N SER A 90 5.75 -1.61 -27.01
CA SER A 90 4.39 -1.38 -26.50
C SER A 90 4.49 -0.37 -25.34
N PRO A 91 3.77 0.73 -25.34
CA PRO A 91 3.85 1.69 -24.25
C PRO A 91 3.47 0.96 -22.96
N GLY A 92 4.41 0.84 -22.03
CA GLY A 92 4.16 0.27 -20.71
C GLY A 92 3.10 1.12 -19.95
N ILE A 93 2.53 0.55 -18.90
CA ILE A 93 1.61 1.29 -18.02
C ILE A 93 2.42 2.35 -17.27
N PRO A 94 2.05 3.65 -17.34
CA PRO A 94 2.70 4.67 -16.54
C PRO A 94 2.69 4.31 -15.04
N PRO A 95 3.78 4.56 -14.30
CA PRO A 95 3.88 4.15 -12.90
C PRO A 95 2.81 4.80 -12.01
N GLU A 96 2.32 5.98 -12.37
CA GLU A 96 1.20 6.65 -11.70
C GLU A 96 -0.08 5.82 -11.82
N ASN A 97 -0.38 5.32 -13.02
CA ASN A 97 -1.56 4.50 -13.27
C ASN A 97 -1.43 3.14 -12.59
N ALA A 98 -0.25 2.52 -12.66
CA ALA A 98 0.00 1.26 -11.97
C ALA A 98 -0.20 1.39 -10.46
N ALA A 99 0.33 2.46 -9.85
CA ALA A 99 0.15 2.73 -8.43
C ALA A 99 -1.33 2.99 -8.08
N ALA A 100 -2.07 3.71 -8.93
CA ALA A 100 -3.50 3.97 -8.73
C ALA A 100 -4.34 2.68 -8.78
N TYR A 101 -4.05 1.77 -9.71
CA TYR A 101 -4.73 0.47 -9.78
C TYR A 101 -4.45 -0.40 -8.55
N ILE A 102 -3.20 -0.46 -8.11
CA ILE A 102 -2.80 -1.17 -6.91
C ILE A 102 -3.48 -0.57 -5.67
N TYR A 103 -3.51 0.76 -5.56
CA TYR A 103 -4.21 1.43 -4.47
C TYR A 103 -5.70 1.11 -4.45
N ALA A 104 -6.37 1.11 -5.61
CA ALA A 104 -7.80 0.81 -5.68
C ALA A 104 -8.13 -0.58 -5.12
N VAL A 105 -7.30 -1.59 -5.43
CA VAL A 105 -7.45 -2.96 -4.89
C VAL A 105 -7.18 -2.97 -3.39
N ILE A 106 -6.06 -2.42 -2.94
CA ILE A 106 -5.69 -2.37 -1.52
C ILE A 106 -6.77 -1.65 -0.70
N LYS A 107 -7.29 -0.52 -1.21
CA LYS A 107 -8.36 0.24 -0.54
C LYS A 107 -9.62 -0.59 -0.41
N ALA A 108 -10.03 -1.29 -1.47
CA ALA A 108 -11.21 -2.14 -1.46
C ALA A 108 -11.07 -3.29 -0.45
N ASP A 109 -9.95 -4.03 -0.50
CA ASP A 109 -9.66 -5.15 0.41
C ASP A 109 -9.63 -4.69 1.87
N ARG A 110 -8.94 -3.56 2.14
CA ARG A 110 -8.85 -2.99 3.48
C ARG A 110 -10.21 -2.53 4.00
N THR A 111 -11.02 -1.88 3.15
CA THR A 111 -12.36 -1.44 3.53
C THR A 111 -13.24 -2.64 3.85
N LEU A 112 -13.32 -3.62 2.94
CA LEU A 112 -14.10 -4.85 3.13
C LEU A 112 -13.66 -5.59 4.40
N TYR A 113 -12.36 -5.78 4.60
CA TYR A 113 -11.86 -6.44 5.81
C TYR A 113 -12.29 -5.70 7.08
N THR A 114 -12.23 -4.36 7.07
CA THR A 114 -12.60 -3.54 8.22
C THR A 114 -14.10 -3.58 8.49
N THR A 115 -14.94 -3.29 7.47
CA THR A 115 -16.39 -3.09 7.65
C THR A 115 -17.17 -4.40 7.68
N ASP A 116 -16.81 -5.35 6.81
CA ASP A 116 -17.62 -6.55 6.61
C ASP A 116 -17.11 -7.75 7.41
N ILE A 117 -15.85 -7.71 7.85
CA ILE A 117 -15.29 -8.79 8.68
C ILE A 117 -15.13 -8.30 10.13
N VAL A 118 -14.27 -7.31 10.37
CA VAL A 118 -13.92 -6.89 11.73
C VAL A 118 -15.12 -6.29 12.44
N ASP A 119 -15.72 -5.23 11.89
CA ASP A 119 -16.83 -4.53 12.53
C ASP A 119 -18.04 -5.45 12.75
N GLN A 120 -18.38 -6.30 11.76
CA GLN A 120 -19.52 -7.18 11.89
C GLN A 120 -19.32 -8.29 12.93
N LEU A 121 -18.12 -8.89 12.98
CA LEU A 121 -17.86 -9.97 13.93
C LEU A 121 -17.74 -9.43 15.36
N GLN A 122 -17.15 -8.23 15.53
CA GLN A 122 -17.12 -7.54 16.82
C GLN A 122 -18.52 -7.14 17.27
N ALA A 123 -19.33 -6.54 16.40
CA ALA A 123 -20.71 -6.11 16.73
C ALA A 123 -21.61 -7.28 17.11
N LYS A 124 -21.39 -8.46 16.53
CA LYS A 124 -22.12 -9.71 16.86
C LYS A 124 -21.55 -10.44 18.08
N GLY A 125 -20.48 -9.92 18.71
CA GLY A 125 -19.81 -10.56 19.84
C GLY A 125 -19.16 -11.91 19.51
N VAL A 126 -18.84 -12.18 18.23
CA VAL A 126 -18.24 -13.44 17.79
C VAL A 126 -16.77 -13.51 18.15
N THR A 127 -15.99 -12.48 17.75
CA THR A 127 -14.58 -12.38 18.09
C THR A 127 -14.12 -10.92 17.97
N PRO A 128 -13.28 -10.42 18.89
CA PRO A 128 -12.67 -9.10 18.77
C PRO A 128 -11.53 -9.09 17.74
N ALA A 129 -11.12 -7.90 17.33
CA ALA A 129 -9.82 -7.70 16.71
C ALA A 129 -8.80 -7.27 17.77
N SER A 130 -7.59 -7.84 17.72
CA SER A 130 -6.54 -7.60 18.71
C SER A 130 -5.17 -7.47 18.07
N GLU A 131 -4.28 -6.73 18.74
CA GLU A 131 -2.86 -6.66 18.38
C GLU A 131 -2.16 -8.02 18.55
N HIS A 132 -2.63 -8.81 19.50
CA HIS A 132 -2.14 -10.15 19.84
C HIS A 132 -3.05 -11.26 19.27
N TRP A 133 -3.60 -11.03 18.08
CA TRP A 133 -4.62 -11.85 17.45
C TRP A 133 -4.28 -13.34 17.39
N GLU A 134 -3.00 -13.69 17.20
CA GLU A 134 -2.56 -15.11 17.15
C GLU A 134 -2.70 -15.81 18.51
N GLN A 135 -2.33 -15.11 19.60
CA GLN A 135 -2.37 -15.65 20.95
C GLN A 135 -3.78 -15.64 21.55
N GLU A 136 -4.59 -14.68 21.14
CA GLU A 136 -5.93 -14.46 21.68
C GLU A 136 -7.04 -15.12 20.85
N ASN A 137 -6.72 -15.81 19.77
CA ASN A 137 -7.66 -16.36 18.79
C ASN A 137 -8.65 -15.28 18.30
N ALA A 138 -8.13 -14.08 18.09
CA ALA A 138 -8.86 -12.91 17.65
C ALA A 138 -8.64 -12.64 16.15
N LEU A 139 -9.33 -11.65 15.60
CA LEU A 139 -9.04 -11.11 14.27
C LEU A 139 -7.80 -10.22 14.35
N MET A 140 -6.97 -10.24 13.31
CA MET A 140 -5.91 -9.24 13.22
C MET A 140 -6.49 -7.85 13.01
N LEU A 141 -5.81 -6.82 13.50
CA LEU A 141 -6.23 -5.45 13.25
C LEU A 141 -6.15 -5.12 11.75
N PRO A 142 -7.01 -4.24 11.22
CA PRO A 142 -6.94 -3.80 9.82
C PRO A 142 -5.57 -3.25 9.39
N ALA A 143 -4.83 -2.63 10.31
CA ALA A 143 -3.47 -2.17 10.06
C ALA A 143 -2.48 -3.34 9.91
N GLN A 144 -2.63 -4.38 10.73
CA GLN A 144 -1.82 -5.60 10.63
C GLN A 144 -2.13 -6.36 9.34
N PHE A 145 -3.40 -6.48 8.96
CA PHE A 145 -3.81 -7.07 7.68
C PHE A 145 -3.08 -6.41 6.50
N LEU A 146 -3.07 -5.07 6.44
CA LEU A 146 -2.33 -4.36 5.40
C LEU A 146 -0.81 -4.60 5.45
N GLN A 147 -0.23 -4.65 6.65
CA GLN A 147 1.20 -4.91 6.81
C GLN A 147 1.59 -6.33 6.36
N HIS A 148 0.79 -7.33 6.73
CA HIS A 148 1.03 -8.70 6.33
C HIS A 148 0.87 -8.89 4.81
N SER A 149 -0.18 -8.31 4.21
CA SER A 149 -0.35 -8.37 2.75
C SER A 149 0.77 -7.63 2.01
N GLY A 150 1.26 -6.49 2.54
CA GLY A 150 2.41 -5.78 1.99
C GLY A 150 3.72 -6.57 2.06
N LYS A 151 3.93 -7.34 3.13
CA LYS A 151 5.05 -8.25 3.26
C LYS A 151 4.97 -9.35 2.20
N LEU A 152 3.82 -10.02 2.06
CA LEU A 152 3.61 -11.06 1.05
C LEU A 152 3.79 -10.53 -0.38
N ALA A 153 3.30 -9.32 -0.68
CA ALA A 153 3.50 -8.69 -1.98
C ALA A 153 4.98 -8.43 -2.29
N THR A 154 5.78 -8.08 -1.27
CA THR A 154 7.23 -7.87 -1.43
C THR A 154 7.95 -9.21 -1.67
N GLU A 155 7.54 -10.27 -0.99
CA GLU A 155 8.17 -11.60 -1.04
C GLU A 155 7.92 -12.32 -2.38
N ASN A 156 6.85 -11.98 -3.12
CA ASN A 156 6.55 -12.60 -4.42
C ASN A 156 7.47 -12.17 -5.57
N GLY A 157 8.44 -11.29 -5.31
CA GLY A 157 9.48 -10.91 -6.28
C GLY A 157 9.04 -9.90 -7.34
N SER A 158 7.83 -9.35 -7.28
CA SER A 158 7.34 -8.34 -8.24
C SER A 158 8.05 -6.99 -8.12
N GLY A 159 8.79 -6.77 -7.05
CA GLY A 159 9.39 -5.47 -6.72
C GLY A 159 8.41 -4.44 -6.16
N ILE A 160 7.12 -4.75 -6.14
CA ILE A 160 6.09 -3.89 -5.55
C ILE A 160 6.23 -3.92 -4.02
N ARG A 161 6.19 -2.75 -3.42
CA ARG A 161 6.16 -2.60 -1.96
C ARG A 161 5.08 -1.62 -1.58
N TYR A 162 4.35 -1.92 -0.53
CA TYR A 162 3.44 -0.97 0.08
C TYR A 162 3.41 -1.12 1.59
N ARG A 163 3.13 -0.01 2.27
CA ARG A 163 3.05 0.04 3.72
C ARG A 163 2.14 1.15 4.20
N LEU A 164 1.64 0.99 5.42
CA LEU A 164 0.90 2.03 6.11
C LEU A 164 1.86 2.99 6.79
N ILE A 165 1.59 4.29 6.66
CA ILE A 165 2.35 5.37 7.30
C ILE A 165 1.38 6.36 7.95
N GLY A 166 1.84 7.08 8.98
CA GLY A 166 1.03 8.07 9.65
C GLY A 166 1.85 9.17 10.33
N LEU A 167 1.29 10.38 10.46
CA LEU A 167 1.91 11.46 11.22
C LEU A 167 1.86 11.20 12.74
N TRP A 168 0.86 10.46 13.18
CA TRP A 168 0.62 10.09 14.58
C TRP A 168 0.52 8.56 14.71
N PRO A 169 1.60 7.84 14.40
CA PRO A 169 1.56 6.39 14.44
C PRO A 169 1.56 5.89 15.88
N ILE A 170 0.73 4.89 16.18
CA ILE A 170 0.80 4.17 17.46
C ILE A 170 2.16 3.46 17.56
N TYR A 171 2.59 2.82 16.48
CA TYR A 171 3.92 2.17 16.40
C TYR A 171 4.88 3.00 15.56
N ARG A 172 6.04 3.33 16.13
CA ARG A 172 7.07 4.16 15.49
C ARG A 172 7.49 3.71 14.09
N ARG A 173 7.47 2.41 13.81
CA ARG A 173 7.79 1.86 12.48
C ARG A 173 6.85 2.35 11.37
N ASN A 174 5.67 2.82 11.73
CA ASN A 174 4.71 3.38 10.79
C ASN A 174 4.86 4.90 10.63
N ALA A 175 5.87 5.50 11.22
CA ALA A 175 6.19 6.91 10.96
C ALA A 175 6.68 7.10 9.51
N PRO A 176 6.52 8.33 8.95
CA PRO A 176 7.12 8.66 7.67
C PRO A 176 8.64 8.52 7.73
N ALA A 177 9.21 7.86 6.72
CA ALA A 177 10.65 7.58 6.63
C ALA A 177 11.41 8.64 5.83
N SER A 178 10.71 9.57 5.17
CA SER A 178 11.29 10.62 4.36
C SER A 178 10.47 11.90 4.43
N ASP A 179 11.05 13.02 3.97
CA ASP A 179 10.34 14.29 3.85
C ASP A 179 9.21 14.20 2.82
N LEU A 180 9.39 13.43 1.73
CA LEU A 180 8.32 13.16 0.77
C LEU A 180 7.09 12.56 1.46
N GLU A 181 7.27 11.53 2.28
CA GLU A 181 6.17 10.88 2.98
C GLU A 181 5.52 11.80 4.02
N ARG A 182 6.32 12.56 4.76
CA ARG A 182 5.82 13.54 5.73
C ARG A 182 4.98 14.62 5.06
N ASN A 183 5.53 15.26 4.03
CA ASN A 183 4.86 16.33 3.29
C ASN A 183 3.59 15.80 2.58
N ALA A 184 3.65 14.56 2.08
CA ALA A 184 2.50 13.89 1.49
C ALA A 184 1.36 13.73 2.50
N LEU A 185 1.63 13.23 3.69
CA LEU A 185 0.62 13.06 4.73
C LEU A 185 0.00 14.40 5.15
N GLU A 186 0.81 15.47 5.23
CA GLU A 186 0.30 16.81 5.53
C GLU A 186 -0.57 17.37 4.40
N SER A 187 -0.22 17.10 3.14
CA SER A 187 -1.01 17.47 1.97
C SER A 187 -2.32 16.71 1.91
N LEU A 188 -2.30 15.40 2.08
CA LEU A 188 -3.48 14.53 2.05
C LEU A 188 -4.52 14.90 3.11
N ARG A 189 -4.09 15.38 4.27
CA ARG A 189 -5.01 15.89 5.30
C ARG A 189 -5.80 17.11 4.85
N LYS A 190 -5.26 17.91 3.94
CA LYS A 190 -5.92 19.10 3.39
C LYS A 190 -6.74 18.75 2.14
N ASN A 191 -6.22 17.85 1.33
CA ASN A 191 -6.80 17.44 0.04
C ASN A 191 -6.68 15.91 -0.12
N PRO A 192 -7.58 15.13 0.47
CA PRO A 192 -7.48 13.67 0.45
C PRO A 192 -7.68 13.06 -0.95
N ASP A 193 -8.27 13.80 -1.88
CA ASP A 193 -8.51 13.30 -3.25
C ASP A 193 -7.28 13.41 -4.16
N LEU A 194 -6.21 14.08 -3.71
CA LEU A 194 -5.01 14.32 -4.50
C LEU A 194 -3.83 13.50 -3.94
N PRO A 195 -3.51 12.35 -4.52
CA PRO A 195 -2.34 11.58 -4.13
C PRO A 195 -1.06 12.37 -4.37
N VAL A 196 -0.06 12.14 -3.54
CA VAL A 196 1.26 12.76 -3.69
C VAL A 196 2.23 11.73 -4.23
N THR A 197 2.96 12.08 -5.29
CA THR A 197 3.91 11.20 -5.95
C THR A 197 5.30 11.79 -5.97
N GLY A 198 6.31 10.93 -6.12
CA GLY A 198 7.70 11.34 -6.25
C GLY A 198 8.62 10.18 -6.63
N ILE A 199 9.86 10.54 -6.96
CA ILE A 199 10.92 9.55 -7.19
C ILE A 199 11.77 9.45 -5.94
N VAL A 200 11.98 8.23 -5.48
CA VAL A 200 12.86 7.94 -4.35
C VAL A 200 14.02 7.05 -4.80
N THR A 201 15.21 7.29 -4.24
CA THR A 201 16.41 6.53 -4.58
C THR A 201 16.80 5.65 -3.40
N SER A 202 17.10 4.39 -3.66
CA SER A 202 17.64 3.46 -2.68
C SER A 202 18.86 2.76 -3.27
N GLY A 203 20.04 3.10 -2.77
CA GLY A 203 21.30 2.69 -3.39
C GLY A 203 21.43 3.29 -4.81
N ARG A 204 21.59 2.40 -5.80
CA ARG A 204 21.68 2.79 -7.23
C ARG A 204 20.35 2.66 -7.98
N LYS A 205 19.28 2.28 -7.31
CA LYS A 205 17.97 2.06 -7.94
C LYS A 205 17.02 3.21 -7.64
N GLN A 206 16.24 3.56 -8.64
CA GLN A 206 15.16 4.54 -8.52
C GLN A 206 13.81 3.82 -8.42
N TYR A 207 12.91 4.43 -7.68
CA TYR A 207 11.57 3.93 -7.47
C TYR A 207 10.58 5.08 -7.60
N PHE A 208 9.46 4.81 -8.23
CA PHE A 208 8.31 5.67 -8.14
C PHE A 208 7.59 5.40 -6.83
N GLN A 209 7.29 6.43 -6.07
CA GLN A 209 6.51 6.33 -4.85
C GLN A 209 5.25 7.18 -4.95
N ALA A 210 4.11 6.59 -4.62
CA ALA A 210 2.83 7.27 -4.51
C ALA A 210 2.25 7.07 -3.13
N ILE A 211 1.76 8.14 -2.52
CA ILE A 211 1.13 8.13 -1.20
C ILE A 211 -0.33 8.52 -1.36
N TYR A 212 -1.21 7.63 -0.94
CA TYR A 212 -2.66 7.77 -0.98
C TYR A 212 -3.23 7.88 0.44
N PRO A 213 -4.42 8.48 0.64
CA PRO A 213 -5.00 8.60 1.96
C PRO A 213 -5.46 7.26 2.52
N ASP A 214 -5.26 7.08 3.83
CA ASP A 214 -5.92 6.04 4.62
C ASP A 214 -6.91 6.71 5.57
N LEU A 215 -8.20 6.48 5.29
CA LEU A 215 -9.30 7.14 6.00
C LEU A 215 -9.81 6.29 7.16
N GLY A 216 -10.30 6.95 8.20
CA GLY A 216 -11.08 6.29 9.26
C GLY A 216 -12.46 5.91 8.72
N VAL A 217 -12.60 4.66 8.25
CA VAL A 217 -13.81 4.18 7.56
C VAL A 217 -14.86 3.60 8.49
N SER A 218 -14.52 3.34 9.76
CA SER A 218 -15.44 2.77 10.74
C SER A 218 -15.21 3.34 12.13
N GLN A 219 -16.22 3.20 13.00
CA GLN A 219 -16.12 3.61 14.41
C GLN A 219 -15.03 2.82 15.13
N ALA A 220 -14.84 1.53 14.82
CA ALA A 220 -13.79 0.72 15.42
C ALA A 220 -12.38 1.26 15.15
N CYS A 221 -12.14 1.87 13.97
CA CYS A 221 -10.88 2.56 13.68
C CYS A 221 -10.64 3.70 14.68
N LEU A 222 -11.68 4.49 14.94
CA LEU A 222 -11.62 5.67 15.79
C LEU A 222 -11.47 5.27 17.26
N ASP A 223 -12.23 4.29 17.71
CA ASP A 223 -12.22 3.84 19.10
C ASP A 223 -10.82 3.30 19.47
N CYS A 224 -10.24 2.50 18.58
CA CYS A 224 -8.87 2.02 18.76
C CYS A 224 -7.86 3.18 18.79
N HIS A 225 -7.84 4.04 17.76
CA HIS A 225 -6.86 5.12 17.67
C HIS A 225 -7.04 6.19 18.73
N ASN A 226 -8.26 6.55 19.09
CA ASN A 226 -8.53 7.56 20.11
C ASN A 226 -8.36 7.02 21.54
N GLY A 227 -8.59 5.72 21.76
CA GLY A 227 -8.50 5.06 23.06
C GLY A 227 -7.14 4.46 23.40
N HIS A 228 -6.31 4.15 22.42
CA HIS A 228 -5.05 3.42 22.63
C HIS A 228 -4.05 4.22 23.45
N LEU A 229 -3.40 3.57 24.43
CA LEU A 229 -2.47 4.22 25.37
C LEU A 229 -1.30 4.94 24.68
N LEU A 230 -0.77 4.35 23.62
CA LEU A 230 0.36 4.88 22.85
C LEU A 230 -0.06 5.81 21.72
N SER A 231 -1.36 6.09 21.56
CA SER A 231 -1.81 6.98 20.49
C SER A 231 -1.45 8.44 20.81
N PRO A 232 -0.68 9.10 19.92
CA PRO A 232 -0.32 10.51 20.12
C PRO A 232 -1.41 11.48 19.70
N LYS A 233 -2.48 11.01 19.04
CA LYS A 233 -3.66 11.79 18.63
C LYS A 233 -4.93 11.02 18.96
N ARG A 234 -5.89 11.68 19.64
CA ARG A 234 -7.07 11.04 20.24
C ARG A 234 -8.39 11.72 19.89
N ASP A 235 -8.43 12.46 18.79
CA ASP A 235 -9.58 13.25 18.36
C ASP A 235 -9.92 13.01 16.87
N PHE A 236 -9.61 11.81 16.37
CA PHE A 236 -10.00 11.39 15.02
C PHE A 236 -11.51 11.26 14.89
N LYS A 237 -12.03 11.63 13.71
CA LYS A 237 -13.42 11.51 13.32
C LYS A 237 -13.55 10.62 12.07
N LEU A 238 -14.77 10.15 11.81
CA LEU A 238 -15.04 9.41 10.58
C LEU A 238 -14.65 10.23 9.36
N ASN A 239 -14.04 9.56 8.41
CA ASN A 239 -13.47 10.12 7.18
C ASN A 239 -12.25 11.04 7.36
N ASP A 240 -11.73 11.19 8.58
CA ASP A 240 -10.43 11.83 8.76
C ASP A 240 -9.33 11.00 8.06
N VAL A 241 -8.35 11.71 7.51
CA VAL A 241 -7.10 11.07 7.06
C VAL A 241 -6.29 10.68 8.28
N MET A 242 -6.34 9.41 8.65
CA MET A 242 -5.63 8.84 9.80
C MET A 242 -4.19 8.48 9.47
N GLY A 243 -3.92 8.25 8.18
CA GLY A 243 -2.61 7.88 7.66
C GLY A 243 -2.55 7.94 6.14
N GLY A 244 -1.58 7.23 5.59
CA GLY A 244 -1.42 7.06 4.15
C GLY A 244 -0.93 5.66 3.81
N ILE A 245 -1.29 5.22 2.61
CA ILE A 245 -0.76 4.01 2.00
C ILE A 245 0.32 4.43 1.02
N ALA A 246 1.58 4.15 1.37
CA ALA A 246 2.73 4.42 0.52
C ALA A 246 2.98 3.20 -0.38
N ILE A 247 2.84 3.37 -1.70
CA ILE A 247 3.11 2.36 -2.72
C ILE A 247 4.40 2.72 -3.43
N THR A 248 5.31 1.77 -3.55
CA THR A 248 6.62 1.95 -4.17
C THR A 248 6.81 0.93 -5.28
N LEU A 249 7.08 1.42 -6.49
CA LEU A 249 7.28 0.62 -7.70
C LEU A 249 8.72 0.79 -8.19
N PRO A 250 9.40 -0.27 -8.65
CA PRO A 250 10.73 -0.13 -9.24
C PRO A 250 10.61 0.63 -10.58
N LEU A 251 11.58 1.51 -10.83
CA LEU A 251 11.80 2.10 -12.15
C LEU A 251 12.99 1.37 -12.77
N GLU A 252 12.81 0.92 -14.03
CA GLU A 252 13.87 0.25 -14.81
C GLU A 252 14.99 1.21 -15.20
#